data_0be0681fedca9ed75bf57d2369bcac45
#
_entry.id   0be0681fedca9ed75bf57d2369bcac45
#
_cell.length_a   1.000
_cell.length_b   1.000
_cell.length_c   1.000
_cell.angle_alpha   90.00
_cell.angle_beta   90.00
_cell.angle_gamma   90.00
#
_symmetry.space_group_name_H-M   'P 1'
#
loop_
_entity.id
_entity.type
_entity.pdbx_description
1 polymer ?
#
loop_
_entity_poly.entity_id
_entity_poly.type
_entity_poly.pdbx_seq_one_letter_code
_entity_poly.pdbx_strand_id
1 'polypeptide(L)'
;MKRILGIFAVGVCLGIFLSVIQNMFQIERTVFMRWYWTLGAAAVLLIALCYILYTRKYQKQVSESIGLLEEGRANEYIEAIETMLCHAKGRNISNTLQLNLSAGYCDLGQFNKAIHILEGLPEKELRGMTKAVYHLNLCFCYFHTSQTSEALALYDKSQEEFEPLRKKEESGGGIVVLDMLAAVARGEYDVAEKMLENARKTWVSLRLEDDYQYIERVIKEAAENGQGSI
;
A
#
# COMPACT_ATOMS: atom_id res chain seq x y z
N MET A 1 9.60 -4.43 -24.18
CA MET A 1 9.87 -4.18 -25.62
C MET A 1 8.78 -4.72 -26.54
N LYS A 2 8.40 -6.02 -26.52
CA LYS A 2 7.38 -6.58 -27.44
C LYS A 2 6.02 -5.85 -27.42
N ARG A 3 5.52 -5.40 -26.24
CA ARG A 3 4.24 -4.67 -26.12
C ARG A 3 4.28 -3.26 -26.74
N ILE A 4 5.40 -2.56 -26.60
CA ILE A 4 5.59 -1.20 -27.18
C ILE A 4 5.65 -1.30 -28.70
N LEU A 5 6.35 -2.31 -29.22
CA LEU A 5 6.42 -2.58 -30.66
C LEU A 5 5.04 -2.91 -31.24
N GLY A 6 4.22 -3.68 -30.52
CA GLY A 6 2.86 -3.98 -30.92
C GLY A 6 1.95 -2.74 -30.99
N ILE A 7 2.01 -1.87 -29.98
CA ILE A 7 1.25 -0.62 -29.96
C ILE A 7 1.68 0.29 -31.13
N PHE A 8 2.98 0.39 -31.39
CA PHE A 8 3.51 1.17 -32.51
C PHE A 8 3.03 0.61 -33.88
N ALA A 9 3.08 -0.71 -34.05
CA ALA A 9 2.60 -1.35 -35.28
C ALA A 9 1.11 -1.09 -35.51
N VAL A 10 0.27 -1.21 -34.47
CA VAL A 10 -1.17 -0.91 -34.55
C VAL A 10 -1.39 0.57 -34.90
N GLY A 11 -0.63 1.49 -34.32
CA GLY A 11 -0.69 2.92 -34.65
C GLY A 11 -0.35 3.22 -36.09
N VAL A 12 0.70 2.59 -36.63
CA VAL A 12 1.10 2.72 -38.06
C VAL A 12 0.01 2.17 -38.98
N CYS A 13 -0.52 0.96 -38.70
CA CYS A 13 -1.60 0.39 -39.51
C CYS A 13 -2.86 1.28 -39.53
N LEU A 14 -3.22 1.82 -38.36
CA LEU A 14 -4.37 2.74 -38.21
C LEU A 14 -4.12 4.05 -39.01
N GLY A 15 -2.91 4.60 -38.95
CA GLY A 15 -2.51 5.78 -39.75
C GLY A 15 -2.62 5.55 -41.24
N ILE A 16 -2.14 4.41 -41.74
CA ILE A 16 -2.26 4.03 -43.16
C ILE A 16 -3.74 3.88 -43.54
N PHE A 17 -4.53 3.18 -42.74
CA PHE A 17 -5.96 2.97 -42.99
C PHE A 17 -6.72 4.30 -43.08
N LEU A 18 -6.46 5.22 -42.16
CA LEU A 18 -7.08 6.54 -42.14
C LEU A 18 -6.65 7.38 -43.33
N SER A 19 -5.39 7.26 -43.79
CA SER A 19 -4.89 7.96 -45.03
C SER A 19 -5.59 7.45 -46.28
N VAL A 20 -5.87 6.14 -46.36
CA VAL A 20 -6.64 5.55 -47.46
C VAL A 20 -8.08 6.08 -47.47
N ILE A 21 -8.72 6.17 -46.34
CA ILE A 21 -10.07 6.76 -46.19
C ILE A 21 -10.08 8.21 -46.62
N GLN A 22 -9.12 9.02 -46.18
CA GLN A 22 -9.00 10.42 -46.60
C GLN A 22 -8.96 10.58 -48.11
N ASN A 23 -8.12 9.76 -48.76
CA ASN A 23 -7.98 9.80 -50.23
C ASN A 23 -9.25 9.33 -50.95
N MET A 24 -9.88 8.28 -50.45
CA MET A 24 -11.08 7.69 -51.06
C MET A 24 -12.28 8.65 -51.02
N PHE A 25 -12.44 9.40 -49.93
CA PHE A 25 -13.54 10.37 -49.76
C PHE A 25 -13.16 11.80 -50.12
N GLN A 26 -11.96 12.03 -50.66
CA GLN A 26 -11.43 13.38 -51.06
C GLN A 26 -11.63 14.44 -49.95
N ILE A 27 -11.47 14.05 -48.69
CA ILE A 27 -11.63 14.94 -47.54
C ILE A 27 -10.45 15.93 -47.53
N GLU A 28 -10.76 17.22 -47.42
CA GLU A 28 -9.72 18.25 -47.28
C GLU A 28 -8.80 17.95 -46.09
N ARG A 29 -7.49 18.02 -46.33
CA ARG A 29 -6.46 17.64 -45.33
C ARG A 29 -6.59 18.39 -44.02
N THR A 30 -6.98 19.65 -44.03
CA THR A 30 -7.19 20.49 -42.86
C THR A 30 -8.36 20.01 -42.02
N VAL A 31 -9.48 19.65 -42.64
CA VAL A 31 -10.65 19.09 -41.99
C VAL A 31 -10.35 17.71 -41.41
N PHE A 32 -9.70 16.85 -42.20
CA PHE A 32 -9.28 15.51 -41.74
C PHE A 32 -8.38 15.57 -40.50
N MET A 33 -7.32 16.41 -40.52
CA MET A 33 -6.39 16.56 -39.41
C MET A 33 -7.07 17.08 -38.15
N ARG A 34 -8.04 17.99 -38.27
CA ARG A 34 -8.83 18.48 -37.13
C ARG A 34 -9.60 17.34 -36.47
N TRP A 35 -10.32 16.55 -37.24
CA TRP A 35 -11.06 15.40 -36.75
C TRP A 35 -10.16 14.33 -36.17
N TYR A 36 -9.03 14.05 -36.80
CA TYR A 36 -8.03 13.08 -36.30
C TYR A 36 -7.54 13.45 -34.92
N TRP A 37 -7.12 14.68 -34.68
CA TRP A 37 -6.65 15.14 -33.38
C TRP A 37 -7.79 15.18 -32.35
N THR A 38 -8.98 15.59 -32.72
CA THR A 38 -10.13 15.64 -31.82
C THR A 38 -10.53 14.25 -31.35
N LEU A 39 -10.66 13.29 -32.27
CA LEU A 39 -10.98 11.90 -31.95
C LEU A 39 -9.86 11.22 -31.17
N GLY A 40 -8.60 11.49 -31.51
CA GLY A 40 -7.44 10.98 -30.77
C GLY A 40 -7.43 11.47 -29.31
N ALA A 41 -7.64 12.77 -29.11
CA ALA A 41 -7.74 13.33 -27.76
C ALA A 41 -8.94 12.74 -26.98
N ALA A 42 -10.09 12.63 -27.62
CA ALA A 42 -11.29 12.02 -27.01
C ALA A 42 -11.04 10.56 -26.61
N ALA A 43 -10.36 9.77 -27.44
CA ALA A 43 -10.01 8.38 -27.14
C ALA A 43 -9.05 8.29 -25.93
N VAL A 44 -8.03 9.14 -25.87
CA VAL A 44 -7.11 9.19 -24.71
C VAL A 44 -7.85 9.55 -23.42
N LEU A 45 -8.74 10.56 -23.48
CA LEU A 45 -9.55 10.94 -22.31
C LEU A 45 -10.48 9.81 -21.88
N LEU A 46 -11.11 9.09 -22.81
CA LEU A 46 -11.97 7.95 -22.52
C LEU A 46 -11.17 6.82 -21.83
N ILE A 47 -10.00 6.49 -22.35
CA ILE A 47 -9.11 5.47 -21.75
C ILE A 47 -8.71 5.89 -20.34
N ALA A 48 -8.32 7.15 -20.14
CA ALA A 48 -7.97 7.68 -18.83
C ALA A 48 -9.15 7.60 -17.86
N LEU A 49 -10.35 7.98 -18.30
CA LEU A 49 -11.57 7.89 -17.50
C LEU A 49 -11.90 6.45 -17.12
N CYS A 50 -11.85 5.52 -18.06
CA CYS A 50 -12.05 4.08 -17.79
C CYS A 50 -11.03 3.56 -16.77
N TYR A 51 -9.77 3.96 -16.88
CA TYR A 51 -8.72 3.59 -15.92
C TYR A 51 -9.01 4.16 -14.52
N ILE A 52 -9.41 5.44 -14.43
CA ILE A 52 -9.78 6.08 -13.15
C ILE A 52 -10.97 5.37 -12.51
N LEU A 53 -12.01 5.09 -13.26
CA LEU A 53 -13.20 4.38 -12.75
C LEU A 53 -12.85 2.96 -12.29
N TYR A 54 -11.99 2.27 -13.04
CA TYR A 54 -11.51 0.94 -12.71
C TYR A 54 -10.71 0.94 -11.40
N THR A 55 -9.77 1.87 -11.23
CA THR A 55 -8.98 1.98 -9.99
C THR A 55 -9.84 2.38 -8.79
N ARG A 56 -10.76 3.35 -8.96
CA ARG A 56 -11.70 3.76 -7.92
C ARG A 56 -12.59 2.62 -7.42
N LYS A 57 -13.00 1.72 -8.32
CA LYS A 57 -13.77 0.52 -7.94
C LYS A 57 -13.02 -0.31 -6.90
N TYR A 58 -11.73 -0.61 -7.15
CA TYR A 58 -10.92 -1.40 -6.21
C TYR A 58 -10.63 -0.64 -4.92
N GLN A 59 -10.33 0.65 -5.00
CA GLN A 59 -10.13 1.48 -3.81
C GLN A 59 -11.37 1.48 -2.91
N LYS A 60 -12.55 1.61 -3.49
CA LYS A 60 -13.81 1.55 -2.74
C LYS A 60 -14.02 0.18 -2.08
N GLN A 61 -13.82 -0.91 -2.82
CA GLN A 61 -13.97 -2.27 -2.29
C GLN A 61 -12.97 -2.54 -1.15
N VAL A 62 -11.72 -2.11 -1.28
CA VAL A 62 -10.72 -2.21 -0.20
C VAL A 62 -11.16 -1.40 1.01
N SER A 63 -11.60 -0.14 0.81
CA SER A 63 -12.06 0.71 1.92
C SER A 63 -13.27 0.11 2.65
N GLU A 64 -14.21 -0.50 1.93
CA GLU A 64 -15.33 -1.21 2.53
C GLU A 64 -14.89 -2.46 3.32
N SER A 65 -13.82 -3.14 2.85
CA SER A 65 -13.29 -4.32 3.52
C SER A 65 -12.49 -3.98 4.79
N ILE A 66 -11.91 -2.79 4.91
CA ILE A 66 -11.13 -2.38 6.10
C ILE A 66 -11.96 -2.45 7.38
N GLY A 67 -13.26 -2.16 7.31
CA GLY A 67 -14.17 -2.33 8.43
C GLY A 67 -14.16 -3.74 9.04
N LEU A 68 -13.88 -4.77 8.24
CA LEU A 68 -13.74 -6.14 8.73
C LEU A 68 -12.54 -6.32 9.67
N LEU A 69 -11.44 -5.60 9.42
CA LEU A 69 -10.28 -5.61 10.33
C LEU A 69 -10.61 -4.91 11.65
N GLU A 70 -11.34 -3.81 11.60
CA GLU A 70 -11.77 -3.07 12.80
C GLU A 70 -12.75 -3.89 13.66
N GLU A 71 -13.51 -4.80 13.03
CA GLU A 71 -14.40 -5.76 13.69
C GLU A 71 -13.70 -7.04 14.17
N GLY A 72 -12.37 -7.17 13.96
CA GLY A 72 -11.60 -8.38 14.29
C GLY A 72 -11.86 -9.57 13.34
N ARG A 73 -12.41 -9.33 12.17
CA ARG A 73 -12.76 -10.32 11.13
C ARG A 73 -11.69 -10.43 10.05
N ALA A 74 -10.43 -10.56 10.45
CA ALA A 74 -9.28 -10.54 9.56
C ALA A 74 -9.31 -11.67 8.49
N ASN A 75 -9.86 -12.85 8.80
CA ASN A 75 -10.00 -13.92 7.83
C ASN A 75 -10.95 -13.54 6.67
N GLU A 76 -12.07 -12.89 6.97
CA GLU A 76 -13.02 -12.44 5.95
C GLU A 76 -12.44 -11.28 5.12
N TYR A 77 -11.64 -10.41 5.75
CA TYR A 77 -10.88 -9.41 5.03
C TYR A 77 -9.90 -10.03 4.03
N ILE A 78 -9.12 -11.02 4.44
CA ILE A 78 -8.18 -11.73 3.58
C ILE A 78 -8.91 -12.35 2.39
N GLU A 79 -10.01 -13.07 2.62
CA GLU A 79 -10.83 -13.69 1.57
C GLU A 79 -11.36 -12.65 0.56
N ALA A 80 -11.82 -11.51 1.05
CA ALA A 80 -12.26 -10.40 0.20
C ALA A 80 -11.12 -9.86 -0.68
N ILE A 81 -9.92 -9.64 -0.10
CA ILE A 81 -8.76 -9.16 -0.85
C ILE A 81 -8.28 -10.21 -1.87
N GLU A 82 -8.23 -11.49 -1.51
CA GLU A 82 -7.85 -12.58 -2.43
C GLU A 82 -8.85 -12.68 -3.60
N THR A 83 -10.14 -12.55 -3.34
CA THR A 83 -11.17 -12.50 -4.37
C THR A 83 -10.95 -11.33 -5.33
N MET A 84 -10.61 -10.15 -4.81
CA MET A 84 -10.27 -9.00 -5.64
C MET A 84 -9.00 -9.25 -6.46
N LEU A 85 -7.97 -9.89 -5.88
CA LEU A 85 -6.72 -10.24 -6.57
C LEU A 85 -6.95 -11.18 -7.75
N CYS A 86 -7.83 -12.18 -7.63
CA CYS A 86 -8.16 -13.10 -8.72
C CYS A 86 -8.72 -12.38 -9.96
N HIS A 87 -9.39 -11.23 -9.77
CA HIS A 87 -10.04 -10.49 -10.86
C HIS A 87 -9.28 -9.22 -11.27
N ALA A 88 -8.30 -8.80 -10.48
CA ALA A 88 -7.56 -7.58 -10.72
C ALA A 88 -6.67 -7.66 -11.96
N LYS A 89 -6.72 -6.61 -12.79
CA LYS A 89 -5.85 -6.46 -13.96
C LYS A 89 -4.97 -5.22 -13.78
N GLY A 90 -3.69 -5.42 -14.04
CA GLY A 90 -2.71 -4.33 -13.94
C GLY A 90 -1.89 -4.39 -12.66
N ARG A 91 -0.57 -4.20 -12.83
CA ARG A 91 0.44 -4.36 -11.78
C ARG A 91 0.19 -3.45 -10.57
N ASN A 92 -0.18 -2.20 -10.80
CA ASN A 92 -0.40 -1.25 -9.70
C ASN A 92 -1.53 -1.69 -8.77
N ILE A 93 -2.66 -2.15 -9.33
CA ILE A 93 -3.78 -2.64 -8.51
C ILE A 93 -3.39 -3.92 -7.79
N SER A 94 -2.74 -4.86 -8.48
CA SER A 94 -2.27 -6.10 -7.88
C SER A 94 -1.29 -5.82 -6.72
N ASN A 95 -0.33 -4.91 -6.89
CA ASN A 95 0.60 -4.52 -5.83
C ASN A 95 -0.14 -3.92 -4.63
N THR A 96 -1.11 -3.03 -4.87
CA THR A 96 -1.92 -2.44 -3.78
C THR A 96 -2.73 -3.50 -3.04
N LEU A 97 -3.35 -4.44 -3.75
CA LEU A 97 -4.10 -5.53 -3.12
C LEU A 97 -3.18 -6.48 -2.33
N GLN A 98 -1.97 -6.77 -2.82
CA GLN A 98 -0.99 -7.56 -2.08
C GLN A 98 -0.50 -6.86 -0.81
N LEU A 99 -0.33 -5.54 -0.83
CA LEU A 99 -0.06 -4.75 0.38
C LEU A 99 -1.21 -4.86 1.39
N ASN A 100 -2.44 -4.78 0.95
CA ASN A 100 -3.61 -4.95 1.81
C ASN A 100 -3.70 -6.40 2.34
N LEU A 101 -3.39 -7.38 1.50
CA LEU A 101 -3.33 -8.79 1.92
C LEU A 101 -2.29 -9.01 3.01
N SER A 102 -1.09 -8.41 2.88
CA SER A 102 -0.06 -8.48 3.91
C SER A 102 -0.52 -7.86 5.23
N ALA A 103 -1.27 -6.75 5.19
CA ALA A 103 -1.85 -6.15 6.38
C ALA A 103 -2.84 -7.09 7.09
N GLY A 104 -3.69 -7.80 6.35
CA GLY A 104 -4.58 -8.82 6.93
C GLY A 104 -3.83 -9.97 7.60
N TYR A 105 -2.72 -10.42 7.02
CA TYR A 105 -1.87 -11.43 7.65
C TYR A 105 -1.13 -10.90 8.88
N CYS A 106 -0.73 -9.62 8.91
CA CYS A 106 -0.20 -8.99 10.11
C CYS A 106 -1.22 -9.00 11.24
N ASP A 107 -2.46 -8.66 10.95
CA ASP A 107 -3.58 -8.62 11.89
C ASP A 107 -3.88 -10.02 12.51
N LEU A 108 -3.63 -11.08 11.77
CA LEU A 108 -3.69 -12.48 12.26
C LEU A 108 -2.41 -12.94 12.98
N GLY A 109 -1.39 -12.09 13.16
CA GLY A 109 -0.09 -12.49 13.69
C GLY A 109 0.71 -13.43 12.78
N GLN A 110 0.32 -13.57 11.49
CA GLN A 110 0.99 -14.43 10.53
C GLN A 110 2.10 -13.66 9.79
N PHE A 111 3.03 -13.06 10.55
CA PHE A 111 4.04 -12.14 10.06
C PHE A 111 4.96 -12.74 8.96
N ASN A 112 5.31 -14.01 9.07
CA ASN A 112 6.14 -14.66 8.03
C ASN A 112 5.42 -14.75 6.68
N LYS A 113 4.10 -14.93 6.65
CA LYS A 113 3.34 -14.88 5.40
C LYS A 113 3.27 -13.46 4.85
N ALA A 114 3.08 -12.47 5.72
CA ALA A 114 3.08 -11.07 5.33
C ALA A 114 4.44 -10.68 4.72
N ILE A 115 5.55 -11.04 5.34
CA ILE A 115 6.91 -10.82 4.81
C ILE A 115 7.05 -11.44 3.43
N HIS A 116 6.67 -12.70 3.24
CA HIS A 116 6.77 -13.38 1.95
C HIS A 116 6.01 -12.66 0.83
N ILE A 117 4.82 -12.13 1.13
CA ILE A 117 4.04 -11.33 0.18
C ILE A 117 4.76 -10.01 -0.13
N LEU A 118 5.25 -9.32 0.90
CA LEU A 118 5.91 -8.03 0.77
C LEU A 118 7.21 -8.16 -0.04
N GLU A 119 8.06 -9.13 0.27
CA GLU A 119 9.30 -9.38 -0.47
C GLU A 119 9.08 -9.77 -1.94
N GLY A 120 7.91 -10.34 -2.26
CA GLY A 120 7.49 -10.61 -3.63
C GLY A 120 7.12 -9.35 -4.44
N LEU A 121 6.96 -8.20 -3.78
CA LEU A 121 6.61 -6.94 -4.44
C LEU A 121 7.85 -6.25 -5.04
N PRO A 122 7.70 -5.61 -6.21
CA PRO A 122 8.82 -4.88 -6.84
C PRO A 122 9.02 -3.51 -6.15
N GLU A 123 9.72 -3.47 -5.02
CA GLU A 123 9.96 -2.26 -4.21
C GLU A 123 10.36 -1.05 -5.07
N LYS A 124 11.26 -1.25 -6.06
CA LYS A 124 11.75 -0.19 -6.96
C LYS A 124 10.66 0.47 -7.81
N GLU A 125 9.53 -0.19 -7.98
CA GLU A 125 8.39 0.32 -8.75
C GLU A 125 7.35 0.99 -7.84
N LEU A 126 7.40 0.75 -6.53
CA LEU A 126 6.50 1.39 -5.57
C LEU A 126 6.85 2.88 -5.41
N ARG A 127 5.83 3.73 -5.28
CA ARG A 127 6.01 5.19 -5.18
C ARG A 127 5.06 5.79 -4.15
N GLY A 128 5.48 6.90 -3.57
CA GLY A 128 4.66 7.72 -2.67
C GLY A 128 4.04 6.90 -1.54
N MET A 129 2.75 7.06 -1.33
CA MET A 129 2.01 6.41 -0.24
C MET A 129 2.11 4.88 -0.27
N THR A 130 2.09 4.27 -1.45
CA THR A 130 2.19 2.80 -1.59
C THR A 130 3.54 2.28 -1.09
N LYS A 131 4.62 3.03 -1.33
CA LYS A 131 5.95 2.69 -0.81
C LYS A 131 6.05 2.87 0.70
N ALA A 132 5.47 3.94 1.21
CA ALA A 132 5.42 4.18 2.66
C ALA A 132 4.66 3.08 3.41
N VAL A 133 3.50 2.65 2.91
CA VAL A 133 2.74 1.52 3.48
C VAL A 133 3.51 0.21 3.38
N TYR A 134 4.22 -0.02 2.27
CA TYR A 134 5.09 -1.19 2.12
C TYR A 134 6.16 -1.24 3.21
N HIS A 135 6.89 -0.14 3.44
CA HIS A 135 7.91 -0.08 4.48
C HIS A 135 7.31 -0.17 5.89
N LEU A 136 6.15 0.45 6.12
CA LEU A 136 5.42 0.34 7.39
C LEU A 136 5.12 -1.13 7.72
N ASN A 137 4.47 -1.85 6.81
CA ASN A 137 4.09 -3.25 7.02
C ASN A 137 5.33 -4.15 7.19
N LEU A 138 6.39 -3.89 6.42
CA LEU A 138 7.62 -4.70 6.50
C LEU A 138 8.38 -4.45 7.81
N CYS A 139 8.53 -3.19 8.26
CA CYS A 139 9.10 -2.87 9.57
C CYS A 139 8.30 -3.54 10.70
N PHE A 140 6.98 -3.44 10.66
CA PHE A 140 6.09 -4.04 11.63
C PHE A 140 6.31 -5.56 11.73
N CYS A 141 6.32 -6.24 10.58
CA CYS A 141 6.58 -7.66 10.52
C CYS A 141 7.98 -8.04 11.07
N TYR A 142 9.01 -7.26 10.75
CA TYR A 142 10.37 -7.51 11.22
C TYR A 142 10.50 -7.37 12.74
N PHE A 143 9.84 -6.38 13.36
CA PHE A 143 9.80 -6.27 14.82
C PHE A 143 9.15 -7.49 15.48
N HIS A 144 8.07 -8.01 14.89
CA HIS A 144 7.35 -9.19 15.43
C HIS A 144 8.00 -10.53 15.09
N THR A 145 9.01 -10.58 14.23
CA THR A 145 9.75 -11.82 13.86
C THR A 145 11.18 -11.82 14.37
N SER A 146 11.49 -11.01 15.39
CA SER A 146 12.82 -10.89 15.99
C SER A 146 13.94 -10.46 15.03
N GLN A 147 13.60 -9.84 13.92
CA GLN A 147 14.53 -9.23 12.96
C GLN A 147 14.73 -7.75 13.31
N THR A 148 15.09 -7.50 14.58
CA THR A 148 15.12 -6.14 15.16
C THR A 148 16.11 -5.22 14.46
N SER A 149 17.27 -5.72 14.05
CA SER A 149 18.29 -4.93 13.35
C SER A 149 17.81 -4.45 12.00
N GLU A 150 17.15 -5.33 11.23
CA GLU A 150 16.58 -5.04 9.93
C GLU A 150 15.40 -4.07 10.06
N ALA A 151 14.56 -4.29 11.09
CA ALA A 151 13.44 -3.41 11.40
C ALA A 151 13.90 -1.97 11.67
N LEU A 152 14.88 -1.78 12.57
CA LEU A 152 15.44 -0.48 12.91
C LEU A 152 16.10 0.19 11.71
N ALA A 153 16.90 -0.54 10.93
CA ALA A 153 17.56 0.00 9.75
C ALA A 153 16.55 0.49 8.70
N LEU A 154 15.47 -0.28 8.47
CA LEU A 154 14.40 0.10 7.56
C LEU A 154 13.57 1.27 8.11
N TYR A 155 13.25 1.25 9.40
CA TYR A 155 12.54 2.31 10.10
C TYR A 155 13.27 3.65 9.99
N ASP A 156 14.56 3.69 10.32
CA ASP A 156 15.37 4.91 10.26
C ASP A 156 15.48 5.47 8.85
N LYS A 157 15.65 4.58 7.87
CA LYS A 157 15.71 4.96 6.45
C LYS A 157 14.39 5.55 5.92
N SER A 158 13.26 5.13 6.49
CA SER A 158 11.93 5.42 5.93
C SER A 158 11.18 6.55 6.64
N GLN A 159 11.81 7.28 7.57
CA GLN A 159 11.16 8.34 8.36
C GLN A 159 10.48 9.41 7.50
N GLU A 160 11.16 9.89 6.46
CA GLU A 160 10.58 10.90 5.55
C GLU A 160 9.36 10.36 4.80
N GLU A 161 9.35 9.07 4.47
CA GLU A 161 8.23 8.42 3.79
C GLU A 161 7.03 8.22 4.73
N PHE A 162 7.25 8.11 6.04
CA PHE A 162 6.21 7.95 7.05
C PHE A 162 5.48 9.25 7.40
N GLU A 163 6.08 10.42 7.20
CA GLU A 163 5.48 11.71 7.54
C GLU A 163 4.06 11.94 6.95
N PRO A 164 3.77 11.58 5.69
CA PRO A 164 2.40 11.69 5.16
C PRO A 164 1.41 10.70 5.81
N LEU A 165 1.89 9.57 6.34
CA LEU A 165 1.06 8.58 7.02
C LEU A 165 0.70 9.01 8.44
N ARG A 166 1.63 9.66 9.17
CA ARG A 166 1.42 10.17 10.54
C ARG A 166 0.22 11.11 10.66
N LYS A 167 -0.05 11.87 9.60
CA LYS A 167 -1.10 12.91 9.55
C LYS A 167 -2.47 12.35 9.18
N LYS A 168 -2.56 11.08 8.82
CA LYS A 168 -3.82 10.45 8.42
C LYS A 168 -4.44 9.69 9.58
N GLU A 169 -5.73 9.85 9.77
CA GLU A 169 -6.51 9.14 10.78
C GLU A 169 -6.42 7.62 10.61
N GLU A 170 -6.45 7.15 9.36
CA GLU A 170 -6.45 5.72 9.01
C GLU A 170 -5.10 5.00 9.26
N SER A 171 -3.98 5.73 9.29
CA SER A 171 -2.63 5.15 9.37
C SER A 171 -1.77 5.70 10.49
N GLY A 172 -2.13 6.83 11.07
CA GLY A 172 -1.35 7.49 12.12
C GLY A 172 -1.15 6.60 13.35
N GLY A 173 -2.18 5.88 13.77
CA GLY A 173 -2.09 4.93 14.88
C GLY A 173 -1.05 3.83 14.63
N GLY A 174 -1.03 3.24 13.43
CA GLY A 174 -0.04 2.23 13.07
C GLY A 174 1.40 2.77 13.04
N ILE A 175 1.59 4.05 12.64
CA ILE A 175 2.92 4.68 12.73
C ILE A 175 3.34 4.89 14.18
N VAL A 176 2.42 5.29 15.06
CA VAL A 176 2.73 5.47 16.50
C VAL A 176 3.10 4.13 17.14
N VAL A 177 2.43 3.03 16.78
CA VAL A 177 2.83 1.67 17.20
C VAL A 177 4.25 1.36 16.73
N LEU A 178 4.56 1.65 15.46
CA LEU A 178 5.90 1.43 14.92
C LEU A 178 6.98 2.26 15.64
N ASP A 179 6.67 3.52 15.98
CA ASP A 179 7.56 4.39 16.76
C ASP A 179 7.83 3.81 18.15
N MET A 180 6.79 3.29 18.83
CA MET A 180 6.93 2.63 20.12
C MET A 180 7.76 1.35 20.02
N LEU A 181 7.55 0.51 19.01
CA LEU A 181 8.35 -0.68 18.77
C LEU A 181 9.83 -0.34 18.53
N ALA A 182 10.10 0.74 17.80
CA ALA A 182 11.47 1.23 17.59
C ALA A 182 12.10 1.72 18.90
N ALA A 183 11.36 2.44 19.76
CA ALA A 183 11.83 2.89 21.06
C ALA A 183 12.13 1.70 21.99
N VAL A 184 11.24 0.73 22.07
CA VAL A 184 11.46 -0.52 22.81
C VAL A 184 12.70 -1.25 22.32
N ALA A 185 12.87 -1.39 21.01
CA ALA A 185 14.02 -2.05 20.41
C ALA A 185 15.37 -1.34 20.68
N ARG A 186 15.33 -0.04 20.99
CA ARG A 186 16.50 0.77 21.42
C ARG A 186 16.73 0.76 22.92
N GLY A 187 15.83 0.14 23.69
CA GLY A 187 15.86 0.17 25.16
C GLY A 187 15.35 1.48 25.76
N GLU A 188 14.66 2.30 24.99
CA GLU A 188 14.09 3.59 25.40
C GLU A 188 12.70 3.42 26.01
N TYR A 189 12.60 2.59 27.05
CA TYR A 189 11.33 2.13 27.65
C TYR A 189 10.49 3.28 28.21
N ASP A 190 11.11 4.26 28.87
CA ASP A 190 10.40 5.44 29.41
C ASP A 190 9.77 6.29 28.29
N VAL A 191 10.39 6.33 27.13
CA VAL A 191 9.86 7.02 25.94
C VAL A 191 8.66 6.24 25.39
N ALA A 192 8.82 4.92 25.23
CA ALA A 192 7.76 4.06 24.75
C ALA A 192 6.52 4.07 25.65
N GLU A 193 6.70 4.11 26.98
CA GLU A 193 5.60 4.20 27.95
C GLU A 193 4.80 5.50 27.80
N LYS A 194 5.48 6.63 27.72
CA LYS A 194 4.81 7.93 27.50
C LYS A 194 4.08 8.00 26.16
N MET A 195 4.67 7.40 25.13
CA MET A 195 4.02 7.30 23.82
C MET A 195 2.77 6.42 23.89
N LEU A 196 2.82 5.31 24.61
CA LEU A 196 1.69 4.38 24.81
C LEU A 196 0.53 5.06 25.54
N GLU A 197 0.81 5.80 26.62
CA GLU A 197 -0.21 6.55 27.35
C GLU A 197 -0.92 7.58 26.46
N ASN A 198 -0.18 8.27 25.62
CA ASN A 198 -0.73 9.25 24.67
C ASN A 198 -1.49 8.57 23.53
N ALA A 199 -0.95 7.47 23.01
CA ALA A 199 -1.55 6.71 21.91
C ALA A 199 -2.94 6.17 22.29
N ARG A 200 -3.10 5.60 23.47
CA ARG A 200 -4.39 5.10 24.00
C ARG A 200 -5.47 6.17 24.13
N LYS A 201 -5.07 7.45 24.28
CA LYS A 201 -6.01 8.59 24.33
C LYS A 201 -6.37 9.12 22.95
N THR A 202 -5.44 9.04 22.00
CA THR A 202 -5.55 9.66 20.68
C THR A 202 -6.05 8.68 19.61
N TRP A 203 -5.62 7.43 19.68
CA TRP A 203 -5.88 6.39 18.68
C TRP A 203 -6.64 5.22 19.31
N VAL A 204 -7.93 5.43 19.56
CA VAL A 204 -8.80 4.41 20.13
C VAL A 204 -9.30 3.48 19.03
N SER A 205 -8.72 2.29 18.94
CA SER A 205 -9.12 1.25 17.97
C SER A 205 -8.89 -0.13 18.56
N LEU A 206 -9.86 -1.03 18.40
CA LEU A 206 -9.70 -2.43 18.83
C LEU A 206 -8.50 -3.10 18.17
N ARG A 207 -8.23 -2.77 16.94
CA ARG A 207 -7.10 -3.30 16.17
C ARG A 207 -5.73 -2.94 16.78
N LEU A 208 -5.60 -1.75 17.38
CA LEU A 208 -4.34 -1.30 17.99
C LEU A 208 -4.19 -1.80 19.43
N GLU A 209 -5.25 -2.28 20.06
CA GLU A 209 -5.20 -2.67 21.48
C GLU A 209 -4.28 -3.88 21.71
N ASP A 210 -4.26 -4.85 20.79
CA ASP A 210 -3.34 -6.00 20.87
C ASP A 210 -1.88 -5.56 20.81
N ASP A 211 -1.57 -4.59 19.96
CA ASP A 211 -0.23 -3.98 19.84
C ASP A 211 0.14 -3.21 21.12
N TYR A 212 -0.81 -2.46 21.68
CA TYR A 212 -0.60 -1.73 22.93
C TYR A 212 -0.35 -2.66 24.09
N GLN A 213 -1.08 -3.76 24.19
CA GLN A 213 -0.87 -4.79 25.22
C GLN A 213 0.48 -5.49 25.05
N TYR A 214 0.89 -5.78 23.83
CA TYR A 214 2.20 -6.33 23.53
C TYR A 214 3.32 -5.39 24.01
N ILE A 215 3.27 -4.11 23.64
CA ILE A 215 4.27 -3.11 24.03
C ILE A 215 4.31 -2.93 25.55
N GLU A 216 3.15 -2.82 26.20
CA GLU A 216 3.05 -2.69 27.65
C GLU A 216 3.69 -3.88 28.38
N ARG A 217 3.47 -5.10 27.89
CA ARG A 217 4.09 -6.30 28.44
C ARG A 217 5.60 -6.27 28.32
N VAL A 218 6.13 -5.90 27.15
CA VAL A 218 7.58 -5.82 26.92
C VAL A 218 8.24 -4.77 27.83
N ILE A 219 7.60 -3.62 28.02
CA ILE A 219 8.08 -2.57 28.94
C ILE A 219 8.11 -3.09 30.38
N LYS A 220 7.06 -3.79 30.86
CA LYS A 220 7.01 -4.37 32.20
C LYS A 220 8.09 -5.44 32.41
N GLU A 221 8.26 -6.35 31.47
CA GLU A 221 9.31 -7.38 31.53
C GLU A 221 10.71 -6.78 31.60
N ALA A 222 10.96 -5.69 30.88
CA ALA A 222 12.23 -4.98 30.94
C ALA A 222 12.47 -4.31 32.31
N ALA A 223 11.44 -3.70 32.90
CA ALA A 223 11.52 -3.08 34.22
C ALA A 223 11.80 -4.13 35.32
N GLU A 224 11.16 -5.29 35.27
CA GLU A 224 11.37 -6.41 36.20
C GLU A 224 12.80 -6.97 36.09
N ASN A 225 13.30 -7.17 34.90
CA ASN A 225 14.66 -7.66 34.64
C ASN A 225 15.74 -6.64 35.04
N GLY A 226 15.47 -5.33 34.92
CA GLY A 226 16.37 -4.25 35.37
C GLY A 226 16.46 -4.13 36.90
N GLN A 227 15.43 -4.52 37.66
CA GLN A 227 15.44 -4.50 39.12
C GLN A 227 16.13 -5.71 39.74
N GLY A 228 16.30 -6.81 39.00
CA GLY A 228 16.98 -8.03 39.52
C GLY A 228 18.52 -8.01 39.39
N SER A 229 19.10 -6.89 38.94
CA SER A 229 20.56 -6.75 38.66
C SER A 229 21.27 -5.79 39.63
N ILE A 230 20.74 -5.55 40.85
CA ILE A 230 21.38 -4.73 41.90
C ILE A 230 21.79 -5.62 43.09
#